data_35ff1a921258f1336575134a3f1ce09b
#
_entry.id   35ff1a921258f1336575134a3f1ce09b
#
_cell.length_a   1.000
_cell.length_b   1.000
_cell.length_c   1.000
_cell.angle_alpha   90.00
_cell.angle_beta   90.00
_cell.angle_gamma   90.00
#
_symmetry.space_group_name_H-M   'P 1'
#
loop_
_entity.id
_entity.type
_entity.pdbx_description
1 polymer ?
#
loop_
_entity_poly.entity_id
_entity_poly.type
_entity_poly.pdbx_seq_one_letter_code
_entity_poly.pdbx_strand_id
1 'polypeptide(L)'
;MKIVSLVVAFIGLSFISSAQSAEDIIDKYIQNLGGIEKLNSIKSIEMKAKVDYGGMSIPIQMISLRDGRTISKISFQGQEMSQGAYDGTTSWGTNFMTMKPEKNDAETTENVKRQSSDFMTPMLDYKTKGYTLELLPNETIEGVECFKLKVTKKPQLAEGKDIPNVEFYYFDKENYVPIVVEAEIPSGQMKGQISQTVFSDYQEVQGIFFPFSMTQKLKDGEGQTIVFESIEMNKAYEDSVFKFPGE
;
A
#
# COMPACT_ATOMS: atom_id res chain seq x y z
N MET A 1 56.39 15.71 53.25
CA MET A 1 55.49 14.82 52.53
C MET A 1 54.51 15.67 51.71
N LYS A 2 54.68 15.76 50.40
CA LYS A 2 53.77 16.53 49.49
C LYS A 2 52.83 15.49 48.88
N ILE A 3 51.53 15.60 49.21
CA ILE A 3 50.48 14.77 48.62
C ILE A 3 50.08 15.42 47.29
N VAL A 4 50.34 14.75 46.17
CA VAL A 4 49.88 15.15 44.82
C VAL A 4 48.52 14.51 44.61
N SER A 5 47.46 15.31 44.63
CA SER A 5 46.11 14.86 44.27
C SER A 5 45.97 14.77 42.74
N LEU A 6 45.83 13.54 42.24
CA LEU A 6 45.56 13.27 40.82
C LEU A 6 44.04 13.42 40.56
N VAL A 7 43.65 14.51 39.90
CA VAL A 7 42.28 14.69 39.42
C VAL A 7 42.13 13.94 38.09
N VAL A 8 41.44 12.82 38.09
CA VAL A 8 41.07 12.09 36.89
C VAL A 8 39.80 12.74 36.33
N ALA A 9 39.97 13.50 35.25
CA ALA A 9 38.84 14.06 34.49
C ALA A 9 38.17 12.94 33.67
N PHE A 10 36.97 12.54 34.08
CA PHE A 10 36.12 11.61 33.34
C PHE A 10 35.48 12.37 32.17
N ILE A 11 36.06 12.27 30.97
CA ILE A 11 35.45 12.78 29.72
C ILE A 11 34.37 11.79 29.34
N GLY A 12 33.11 12.10 29.67
CA GLY A 12 31.96 11.36 29.23
C GLY A 12 31.79 11.55 27.73
N LEU A 13 32.13 10.53 26.92
CA LEU A 13 31.73 10.47 25.55
C LEU A 13 30.19 10.27 25.51
N SER A 14 29.47 11.36 25.24
CA SER A 14 28.06 11.29 24.89
C SER A 14 27.97 10.69 23.49
N PHE A 15 27.66 9.39 23.40
CA PHE A 15 27.21 8.79 22.16
C PHE A 15 25.89 9.46 21.79
N ILE A 16 25.92 10.34 20.81
CA ILE A 16 24.71 10.84 20.14
C ILE A 16 24.21 9.64 19.33
N SER A 17 23.38 8.80 19.97
CA SER A 17 22.56 7.85 19.23
C SER A 17 21.60 8.68 18.39
N SER A 18 21.86 8.78 17.08
CA SER A 18 20.88 9.33 16.15
C SER A 18 19.63 8.47 16.26
N ALA A 19 18.60 8.99 16.87
CA ALA A 19 17.31 8.30 16.91
C ALA A 19 16.86 8.12 15.45
N GLN A 20 16.50 6.90 15.08
CA GLN A 20 16.01 6.59 13.76
C GLN A 20 14.76 7.42 13.47
N SER A 21 14.72 8.08 12.32
CA SER A 21 13.59 8.92 11.89
C SER A 21 12.64 8.12 10.99
N ALA A 22 11.42 8.62 10.81
CA ALA A 22 10.50 8.08 9.81
C ALA A 22 11.09 8.11 8.40
N GLU A 23 11.84 9.17 8.09
CA GLU A 23 12.52 9.33 6.78
C GLU A 23 13.57 8.25 6.56
N ASP A 24 14.41 7.95 7.56
CA ASP A 24 15.43 6.90 7.47
C ASP A 24 14.81 5.53 7.19
N ILE A 25 13.65 5.24 7.78
CA ILE A 25 12.93 3.98 7.56
C ILE A 25 12.43 3.90 6.11
N ILE A 26 11.82 4.99 5.61
CA ILE A 26 11.31 5.03 4.24
C ILE A 26 12.44 5.02 3.22
N ASP A 27 13.54 5.70 3.46
CA ASP A 27 14.71 5.68 2.56
C ASP A 27 15.26 4.24 2.44
N LYS A 28 15.37 3.51 3.54
CA LYS A 28 15.77 2.10 3.51
C LYS A 28 14.73 1.22 2.82
N TYR A 29 13.45 1.44 3.08
CA TYR A 29 12.38 0.74 2.37
C TYR A 29 12.48 0.93 0.86
N ILE A 30 12.57 2.17 0.39
CA ILE A 30 12.72 2.49 -1.04
C ILE A 30 13.99 1.85 -1.61
N GLN A 31 15.10 1.89 -0.88
CA GLN A 31 16.35 1.24 -1.28
C GLN A 31 16.18 -0.28 -1.40
N ASN A 32 15.55 -0.92 -0.42
CA ASN A 32 15.31 -2.36 -0.41
C ASN A 32 14.33 -2.79 -1.50
N LEU A 33 13.36 -1.94 -1.88
CA LEU A 33 12.48 -2.22 -3.02
C LEU A 33 13.21 -2.23 -4.37
N GLY A 34 14.43 -1.73 -4.47
CA GLY A 34 15.20 -1.67 -5.72
C GLY A 34 15.74 -0.28 -6.06
N GLY A 35 15.48 0.71 -5.20
CA GLY A 35 15.97 2.08 -5.29
C GLY A 35 15.10 3.00 -6.14
N ILE A 36 15.18 4.30 -5.83
CA ILE A 36 14.32 5.34 -6.38
C ILE A 36 14.37 5.43 -7.92
N GLU A 37 15.55 5.29 -8.51
CA GLU A 37 15.71 5.38 -9.97
C GLU A 37 14.96 4.25 -10.68
N LYS A 38 15.09 3.02 -10.16
CA LYS A 38 14.42 1.86 -10.71
C LYS A 38 12.90 1.96 -10.53
N LEU A 39 12.44 2.30 -9.34
CA LEU A 39 11.02 2.52 -9.09
C LEU A 39 10.45 3.59 -10.02
N ASN A 40 11.18 4.68 -10.27
CA ASN A 40 10.76 5.74 -11.18
C ASN A 40 10.76 5.33 -12.66
N SER A 41 11.49 4.31 -13.05
CA SER A 41 11.51 3.79 -14.42
C SER A 41 10.29 2.92 -14.76
N ILE A 42 9.54 2.47 -13.76
CA ILE A 42 8.36 1.62 -13.96
C ILE A 42 7.19 2.49 -14.44
N LYS A 43 6.61 2.13 -15.57
CA LYS A 43 5.47 2.82 -16.20
C LYS A 43 4.15 2.10 -16.00
N SER A 44 4.21 0.78 -15.90
CA SER A 44 3.05 -0.09 -15.69
C SER A 44 3.42 -1.31 -14.88
N ILE A 45 2.46 -1.85 -14.14
CA ILE A 45 2.55 -3.14 -13.45
C ILE A 45 1.30 -3.94 -13.79
N GLU A 46 1.48 -5.17 -14.23
CA GLU A 46 0.43 -6.18 -14.32
C GLU A 46 0.71 -7.25 -13.28
N MET A 47 -0.26 -7.55 -12.44
CA MET A 47 -0.21 -8.63 -11.46
C MET A 47 -1.29 -9.64 -11.76
N LYS A 48 -0.93 -10.92 -11.84
CA LYS A 48 -1.86 -12.03 -11.86
C LYS A 48 -1.84 -12.70 -10.52
N ALA A 49 -3.00 -12.96 -9.98
CA ALA A 49 -3.18 -13.52 -8.66
C ALA A 49 -4.40 -14.44 -8.64
N LYS A 50 -4.60 -15.11 -7.53
CA LYS A 50 -5.81 -15.85 -7.21
C LYS A 50 -6.22 -15.64 -5.77
N VAL A 51 -7.52 -15.78 -5.55
CA VAL A 51 -8.11 -15.78 -4.22
C VAL A 51 -9.01 -17.02 -4.09
N ASP A 52 -8.92 -17.69 -2.94
CA ASP A 52 -9.81 -18.80 -2.65
C ASP A 52 -11.07 -18.29 -1.96
N TYR A 53 -12.21 -18.56 -2.58
CA TYR A 53 -13.52 -18.20 -2.04
C TYR A 53 -14.45 -19.41 -2.06
N GLY A 54 -14.87 -19.87 -0.89
CA GLY A 54 -15.77 -21.03 -0.76
C GLY A 54 -15.24 -22.33 -1.41
N GLY A 55 -13.90 -22.53 -1.41
CA GLY A 55 -13.25 -23.67 -2.03
C GLY A 55 -13.04 -23.54 -3.55
N MET A 56 -13.37 -22.40 -4.14
CA MET A 56 -13.10 -22.08 -5.53
C MET A 56 -11.93 -21.10 -5.65
N SER A 57 -10.98 -21.40 -6.53
CA SER A 57 -9.88 -20.49 -6.84
C SER A 57 -10.32 -19.52 -7.95
N ILE A 58 -10.40 -18.25 -7.61
CA ILE A 58 -10.84 -17.17 -8.52
C ILE A 58 -9.61 -16.41 -9.02
N PRO A 59 -9.32 -16.45 -10.33
CA PRO A 59 -8.24 -15.67 -10.91
C PRO A 59 -8.53 -14.17 -10.87
N ILE A 60 -7.49 -13.40 -10.55
CA ILE A 60 -7.50 -11.93 -10.51
C ILE A 60 -6.39 -11.43 -11.44
N GLN A 61 -6.69 -10.40 -12.23
CA GLN A 61 -5.71 -9.63 -12.97
C GLN A 61 -5.82 -8.16 -12.56
N MET A 62 -4.71 -7.58 -12.16
CA MET A 62 -4.62 -6.17 -11.80
C MET A 62 -3.62 -5.48 -12.72
N ILE A 63 -4.00 -4.37 -13.33
CA ILE A 63 -3.14 -3.54 -14.16
C ILE A 63 -3.18 -2.13 -13.59
N SER A 64 -2.01 -1.57 -13.32
CA SER A 64 -1.85 -0.20 -12.84
C SER A 64 -0.81 0.53 -13.68
N LEU A 65 -1.11 1.76 -14.05
CA LEU A 65 -0.20 2.64 -14.76
C LEU A 65 0.28 3.77 -13.86
N ARG A 66 1.48 4.25 -14.12
CA ARG A 66 2.07 5.37 -13.36
C ARG A 66 1.26 6.66 -13.45
N ASP A 67 0.50 6.86 -14.51
CA ASP A 67 -0.39 8.01 -14.67
C ASP A 67 -1.69 7.92 -13.84
N GLY A 68 -1.84 6.84 -13.08
CA GLY A 68 -2.94 6.59 -12.16
C GLY A 68 -4.08 5.76 -12.72
N ARG A 69 -4.07 5.43 -14.02
CA ARG A 69 -5.07 4.51 -14.60
C ARG A 69 -4.88 3.10 -14.04
N THR A 70 -5.99 2.45 -13.71
CA THR A 70 -5.95 1.10 -13.14
C THR A 70 -7.20 0.31 -13.50
N ILE A 71 -7.07 -1.01 -13.52
CA ILE A 71 -8.19 -1.94 -13.63
C ILE A 71 -7.88 -3.22 -12.88
N SER A 72 -8.86 -3.72 -12.14
CA SER A 72 -8.84 -5.03 -11.51
C SER A 72 -9.96 -5.89 -12.06
N LYS A 73 -9.64 -7.06 -12.55
CA LYS A 73 -10.57 -8.01 -13.15
C LYS A 73 -10.54 -9.32 -12.42
N ILE A 74 -11.70 -9.96 -12.32
CA ILE A 74 -11.84 -11.34 -11.88
C ILE A 74 -12.47 -12.19 -12.98
N SER A 75 -12.12 -13.47 -13.02
CA SER A 75 -12.78 -14.44 -13.87
C SER A 75 -13.59 -15.42 -13.02
N PHE A 76 -14.89 -15.35 -13.12
CA PHE A 76 -15.81 -16.23 -12.38
C PHE A 76 -16.75 -16.97 -13.32
N GLN A 77 -16.76 -18.29 -13.28
CA GLN A 77 -17.56 -19.16 -14.15
C GLN A 77 -17.41 -18.86 -15.65
N GLY A 78 -16.19 -18.49 -16.07
CA GLY A 78 -15.90 -18.17 -17.48
C GLY A 78 -16.32 -16.76 -17.92
N GLN A 79 -16.83 -15.93 -17.00
CA GLN A 79 -17.15 -14.53 -17.26
C GLN A 79 -16.06 -13.63 -16.63
N GLU A 80 -15.56 -12.70 -17.41
CA GLU A 80 -14.65 -11.66 -16.92
C GLU A 80 -15.47 -10.47 -16.41
N MET A 81 -15.17 -10.03 -15.19
CA MET A 81 -15.82 -8.91 -14.53
C MET A 81 -14.78 -7.94 -13.99
N SER A 82 -15.04 -6.64 -14.11
CA SER A 82 -14.20 -5.63 -13.51
C SER A 82 -14.64 -5.37 -12.06
N GLN A 83 -13.76 -5.62 -11.09
CA GLN A 83 -14.00 -5.24 -9.70
C GLN A 83 -13.90 -3.73 -9.49
N GLY A 84 -13.07 -3.07 -10.29
CA GLY A 84 -12.87 -1.64 -10.27
C GLY A 84 -11.91 -1.21 -11.36
N ALA A 85 -12.21 -0.10 -12.00
CA ALA A 85 -11.38 0.52 -13.01
C ALA A 85 -11.40 2.04 -12.85
N TYR A 86 -10.33 2.69 -13.29
CA TYR A 86 -10.19 4.13 -13.38
C TYR A 86 -9.43 4.48 -14.67
N ASP A 87 -10.03 5.27 -15.53
CA ASP A 87 -9.45 5.65 -16.82
C ASP A 87 -8.67 6.98 -16.81
N GLY A 88 -8.49 7.56 -15.61
CA GLY A 88 -7.91 8.89 -15.39
C GLY A 88 -8.98 9.97 -15.14
N THR A 89 -10.25 9.66 -15.38
CA THR A 89 -11.37 10.60 -15.24
C THR A 89 -12.56 9.97 -14.53
N THR A 90 -12.93 8.78 -14.96
CA THR A 90 -14.11 8.04 -14.51
C THR A 90 -13.69 6.76 -13.81
N SER A 91 -14.26 6.51 -12.64
CA SER A 91 -14.17 5.21 -11.97
C SER A 91 -15.43 4.40 -12.24
N TRP A 92 -15.26 3.09 -12.46
CA TRP A 92 -16.36 2.17 -12.77
C TRP A 92 -16.05 0.74 -12.33
N GLY A 93 -17.05 -0.11 -12.26
CA GLY A 93 -16.91 -1.53 -11.96
C GLY A 93 -18.11 -2.31 -12.42
N THR A 94 -18.08 -3.64 -12.27
CA THR A 94 -19.25 -4.50 -12.52
C THR A 94 -20.15 -4.52 -11.29
N ASN A 95 -21.40 -4.16 -11.47
CA ASN A 95 -22.42 -4.40 -10.45
C ASN A 95 -22.73 -5.90 -10.41
N PHE A 96 -22.36 -6.56 -9.32
CA PHE A 96 -22.51 -8.02 -9.16
C PHE A 96 -23.97 -8.51 -9.06
N MET A 97 -24.93 -7.61 -8.83
CA MET A 97 -26.35 -7.96 -8.85
C MET A 97 -26.93 -7.97 -10.26
N THR A 98 -26.54 -7.00 -11.08
CA THR A 98 -27.01 -6.85 -12.47
C THR A 98 -26.08 -7.50 -13.49
N MET A 99 -24.85 -7.84 -13.07
CA MET A 99 -23.75 -8.35 -13.92
C MET A 99 -23.38 -7.37 -15.06
N LYS A 100 -23.62 -6.08 -14.87
CA LYS A 100 -23.35 -5.04 -15.86
C LYS A 100 -22.29 -4.07 -15.33
N PRO A 101 -21.47 -3.48 -16.23
CA PRO A 101 -20.59 -2.38 -15.85
C PRO A 101 -21.44 -1.16 -15.46
N GLU A 102 -21.07 -0.51 -14.37
CA GLU A 102 -21.70 0.72 -13.88
C GLU A 102 -20.62 1.72 -13.46
N LYS A 103 -20.85 3.00 -13.77
CA LYS A 103 -19.97 4.08 -13.28
C LYS A 103 -20.19 4.26 -11.78
N ASN A 104 -19.11 4.44 -11.06
CA ASN A 104 -19.16 4.79 -9.65
C ASN A 104 -19.70 6.22 -9.48
N ASP A 105 -20.21 6.51 -8.30
CA ASP A 105 -20.65 7.86 -7.95
C ASP A 105 -19.47 8.87 -7.91
N ALA A 106 -19.81 10.14 -7.78
CA ALA A 106 -18.82 11.22 -7.79
C ALA A 106 -17.86 11.15 -6.60
N GLU A 107 -18.35 10.75 -5.41
CA GLU A 107 -17.52 10.61 -4.20
C GLU A 107 -16.49 9.49 -4.36
N THR A 108 -16.93 8.32 -4.78
CA THR A 108 -16.05 7.18 -5.08
C THR A 108 -15.02 7.53 -6.15
N THR A 109 -15.45 8.16 -7.25
CA THR A 109 -14.55 8.59 -8.33
C THR A 109 -13.50 9.59 -7.85
N GLU A 110 -13.89 10.57 -7.04
CA GLU A 110 -12.95 11.55 -6.49
C GLU A 110 -11.95 10.89 -5.52
N ASN A 111 -12.38 9.93 -4.70
CA ASN A 111 -11.49 9.19 -3.82
C ASN A 111 -10.47 8.35 -4.60
N VAL A 112 -10.89 7.65 -5.66
CA VAL A 112 -9.98 6.93 -6.56
C VAL A 112 -8.98 7.89 -7.20
N LYS A 113 -9.43 9.05 -7.68
CA LYS A 113 -8.57 10.09 -8.25
C LYS A 113 -7.52 10.60 -7.25
N ARG A 114 -7.91 10.86 -5.99
CA ARG A 114 -6.97 11.30 -4.94
C ARG A 114 -5.89 10.26 -4.64
N GLN A 115 -6.21 8.99 -4.75
CA GLN A 115 -5.30 7.87 -4.50
C GLN A 115 -4.51 7.43 -5.75
N SER A 116 -4.90 7.87 -6.94
CA SER A 116 -4.29 7.42 -8.20
C SER A 116 -2.80 7.76 -8.33
N SER A 117 -2.29 8.70 -7.52
CA SER A 117 -0.85 9.01 -7.43
C SER A 117 -0.04 8.02 -6.59
N ASP A 118 -0.69 7.05 -5.94
CA ASP A 118 -0.02 6.08 -5.05
C ASP A 118 0.47 4.83 -5.80
N PHE A 119 0.96 5.03 -7.01
CA PHE A 119 1.53 3.95 -7.83
C PHE A 119 2.68 3.25 -7.10
N MET A 120 2.63 1.92 -7.01
CA MET A 120 3.53 1.03 -6.28
C MET A 120 3.46 1.17 -4.76
N THR A 121 3.60 2.36 -4.22
CA THR A 121 3.56 2.64 -2.78
C THR A 121 3.26 4.12 -2.54
N PRO A 122 2.46 4.47 -1.54
CA PRO A 122 2.24 5.86 -1.18
C PRO A 122 3.51 6.56 -0.68
N MET A 123 4.53 5.80 -0.26
CA MET A 123 5.81 6.35 0.23
C MET A 123 6.68 6.93 -0.89
N LEU A 124 6.49 6.48 -2.14
CA LEU A 124 7.20 7.05 -3.27
C LEU A 124 6.76 8.49 -3.49
N ASP A 125 7.71 9.43 -3.48
CA ASP A 125 7.46 10.87 -3.65
C ASP A 125 6.44 11.47 -2.65
N TYR A 126 6.33 10.91 -1.44
CA TYR A 126 5.34 11.29 -0.44
C TYR A 126 5.34 12.79 -0.11
N LYS A 127 6.52 13.41 -0.04
CA LYS A 127 6.64 14.87 0.21
C LYS A 127 6.00 15.69 -0.90
N THR A 128 6.22 15.31 -2.16
CA THR A 128 5.64 15.98 -3.33
C THR A 128 4.12 15.82 -3.38
N LYS A 129 3.61 14.68 -2.90
CA LYS A 129 2.17 14.44 -2.75
C LYS A 129 1.54 15.22 -1.60
N GLY A 130 2.35 15.81 -0.72
CA GLY A 130 1.90 16.51 0.48
C GLY A 130 1.52 15.56 1.63
N TYR A 131 2.03 14.32 1.62
CA TYR A 131 1.83 13.36 2.70
C TYR A 131 2.81 13.61 3.83
N THR A 132 2.41 13.29 5.06
CA THR A 132 3.26 13.40 6.24
C THR A 132 3.48 12.05 6.89
N LEU A 133 4.67 11.88 7.45
CA LEU A 133 5.11 10.68 8.15
C LEU A 133 5.41 11.02 9.59
N GLU A 134 4.96 10.18 10.52
CA GLU A 134 5.24 10.28 11.94
C GLU A 134 5.69 8.92 12.44
N LEU A 135 6.89 8.85 13.03
CA LEU A 135 7.38 7.64 13.69
C LEU A 135 6.74 7.55 15.07
N LEU A 136 6.04 6.48 15.32
CA LEU A 136 5.41 6.15 16.59
C LEU A 136 6.28 5.14 17.37
N PRO A 137 6.01 4.90 18.66
CA PRO A 137 6.68 3.84 19.42
C PRO A 137 6.58 2.50 18.67
N ASN A 138 7.68 1.74 18.72
CA ASN A 138 7.73 0.41 18.13
C ASN A 138 6.64 -0.50 18.70
N GLU A 139 6.17 -1.41 17.89
CA GLU A 139 5.13 -2.37 18.28
C GLU A 139 5.47 -3.76 17.76
N THR A 140 5.07 -4.80 18.49
CA THR A 140 5.21 -6.18 18.05
C THR A 140 3.92 -6.63 17.38
N ILE A 141 3.99 -6.97 16.11
CA ILE A 141 2.85 -7.42 15.30
C ILE A 141 3.15 -8.85 14.82
N GLU A 142 2.23 -9.78 15.07
CA GLU A 142 2.39 -11.19 14.65
C GLU A 142 3.73 -11.82 15.14
N GLY A 143 4.24 -11.35 16.29
CA GLY A 143 5.51 -11.80 16.87
C GLY A 143 6.76 -11.13 16.28
N VAL A 144 6.62 -10.20 15.33
CA VAL A 144 7.71 -9.45 14.71
C VAL A 144 7.80 -8.04 15.33
N GLU A 145 9.00 -7.62 15.76
CA GLU A 145 9.24 -6.24 16.17
C GLU A 145 9.23 -5.29 14.97
N CYS A 146 8.37 -4.28 15.02
CA CYS A 146 8.15 -3.37 13.91
C CYS A 146 8.41 -1.91 14.30
N PHE A 147 8.90 -1.14 13.32
CA PHE A 147 8.72 0.30 13.33
C PHE A 147 7.27 0.60 12.96
N LYS A 148 6.61 1.44 13.75
CA LYS A 148 5.25 1.88 13.46
C LYS A 148 5.27 3.30 12.90
N LEU A 149 4.83 3.45 11.66
CA LEU A 149 4.72 4.74 11.00
C LEU A 149 3.25 5.08 10.79
N LYS A 150 2.88 6.29 11.21
CA LYS A 150 1.61 6.90 10.83
C LYS A 150 1.82 7.71 9.55
N VAL A 151 1.06 7.41 8.54
CA VAL A 151 1.05 8.08 7.24
C VAL A 151 -0.25 8.84 7.10
N THR A 152 -0.17 10.16 6.97
CA THR A 152 -1.33 10.99 6.67
C THR A 152 -1.28 11.38 5.21
N LYS A 153 -2.27 10.94 4.45
CA LYS A 153 -2.41 11.19 3.01
C LYS A 153 -3.35 12.37 2.72
N LYS A 154 -3.63 12.63 1.45
CA LYS A 154 -4.69 13.58 1.09
C LYS A 154 -6.00 13.16 1.73
N PRO A 155 -6.80 14.11 2.23
CA PRO A 155 -8.11 13.80 2.77
C PRO A 155 -8.93 12.97 1.80
N GLN A 156 -9.74 12.07 2.32
CA GLN A 156 -10.73 11.32 1.54
C GLN A 156 -12.13 11.87 1.79
N LEU A 157 -13.03 11.68 0.84
CA LEU A 157 -14.43 12.03 0.99
C LEU A 157 -15.19 10.90 1.68
N ALA A 158 -16.02 11.26 2.66
CA ALA A 158 -17.01 10.38 3.24
C ALA A 158 -18.26 11.18 3.56
N GLU A 159 -19.41 10.75 3.06
CA GLU A 159 -20.69 11.42 3.22
C GLU A 159 -20.64 12.91 2.76
N GLY A 160 -19.92 13.17 1.65
CA GLY A 160 -19.74 14.49 1.05
C GLY A 160 -18.79 15.43 1.79
N LYS A 161 -18.03 14.94 2.76
CA LYS A 161 -17.09 15.73 3.57
C LYS A 161 -15.68 15.20 3.47
N ASP A 162 -14.70 16.12 3.47
CA ASP A 162 -13.30 15.75 3.63
C ASP A 162 -13.05 15.26 5.06
N ILE A 163 -12.53 14.07 5.18
CA ILE A 163 -12.09 13.46 6.43
C ILE A 163 -10.62 13.07 6.36
N PRO A 164 -9.91 12.97 7.49
CA PRO A 164 -8.53 12.50 7.51
C PRO A 164 -8.40 11.14 6.86
N ASN A 165 -7.34 10.96 6.06
CA ASN A 165 -6.94 9.68 5.48
C ASN A 165 -5.62 9.26 6.12
N VAL A 166 -5.71 8.41 7.12
CA VAL A 166 -4.58 7.99 7.96
C VAL A 166 -4.43 6.49 7.89
N GLU A 167 -3.20 6.06 7.64
CA GLU A 167 -2.80 4.66 7.65
C GLU A 167 -1.64 4.44 8.61
N PHE A 168 -1.60 3.29 9.27
CA PHE A 168 -0.50 2.87 10.13
C PHE A 168 0.23 1.72 9.46
N TYR A 169 1.50 1.94 9.17
CA TYR A 169 2.39 0.96 8.55
C TYR A 169 3.30 0.35 9.61
N TYR A 170 3.40 -0.96 9.61
CA TYR A 170 4.27 -1.71 10.49
C TYR A 170 5.38 -2.32 9.64
N PHE A 171 6.57 -1.73 9.75
CA PHE A 171 7.76 -2.17 9.01
C PHE A 171 8.57 -3.14 9.84
N ASP A 172 8.88 -4.31 9.29
CA ASP A 172 9.87 -5.23 9.85
C ASP A 172 11.21 -4.51 10.01
N LYS A 173 11.83 -4.63 11.18
CA LYS A 173 13.08 -3.96 11.51
C LYS A 173 14.31 -4.53 10.81
N GLU A 174 14.26 -5.77 10.33
CA GLU A 174 15.37 -6.41 9.65
C GLU A 174 15.38 -6.04 8.16
N ASN A 175 14.21 -6.17 7.52
CA ASN A 175 14.08 -6.03 6.07
C ASN A 175 13.55 -4.66 5.63
N TYR A 176 13.02 -3.85 6.57
CA TYR A 176 12.42 -2.54 6.28
C TYR A 176 11.30 -2.61 5.23
N VAL A 177 10.53 -3.68 5.22
CA VAL A 177 9.33 -3.82 4.39
C VAL A 177 8.08 -3.82 5.27
N PRO A 178 6.95 -3.27 4.82
CA PRO A 178 5.72 -3.31 5.58
C PRO A 178 5.18 -4.74 5.63
N ILE A 179 4.91 -5.24 6.83
CA ILE A 179 4.25 -6.54 7.02
C ILE A 179 2.76 -6.39 7.32
N VAL A 180 2.34 -5.25 7.88
CA VAL A 180 0.93 -4.92 8.12
C VAL A 180 0.69 -3.45 7.81
N VAL A 181 -0.47 -3.17 7.25
CA VAL A 181 -1.04 -1.81 7.13
C VAL A 181 -2.42 -1.81 7.73
N GLU A 182 -2.68 -0.86 8.63
CA GLU A 182 -3.98 -0.64 9.27
C GLU A 182 -4.60 0.68 8.83
N ALA A 183 -5.91 0.68 8.61
CA ALA A 183 -6.69 1.89 8.38
C ALA A 183 -8.08 1.77 9.00
N GLU A 184 -8.61 2.88 9.51
CA GLU A 184 -10.01 2.93 9.94
C GLU A 184 -10.94 2.98 8.73
N ILE A 185 -11.99 2.18 8.75
CA ILE A 185 -13.04 2.20 7.72
C ILE A 185 -13.89 3.46 7.92
N PRO A 186 -13.93 4.39 6.93
CA PRO A 186 -14.47 5.73 7.15
C PRO A 186 -15.97 5.82 7.07
N SER A 187 -16.64 4.84 6.44
CA SER A 187 -18.08 4.91 6.16
C SER A 187 -18.71 3.53 6.01
N GLY A 188 -20.03 3.49 5.88
CA GLY A 188 -20.79 2.26 5.70
C GLY A 188 -21.02 1.48 6.99
N GLN A 189 -21.42 0.22 6.85
CA GLN A 189 -21.82 -0.65 7.99
C GLN A 189 -20.65 -0.97 8.94
N MET A 190 -19.41 -0.93 8.44
CA MET A 190 -18.20 -1.24 9.20
C MET A 190 -17.44 0.02 9.65
N LYS A 191 -18.07 1.20 9.58
CA LYS A 191 -17.45 2.48 9.99
C LYS A 191 -16.86 2.38 11.40
N GLY A 192 -15.62 2.86 11.54
CA GLY A 192 -14.88 2.87 12.80
C GLY A 192 -14.15 1.56 13.11
N GLN A 193 -14.38 0.49 12.35
CA GLN A 193 -13.59 -0.72 12.48
C GLN A 193 -12.24 -0.55 11.79
N ILE A 194 -11.25 -1.29 12.23
CA ILE A 194 -9.91 -1.27 11.63
C ILE A 194 -9.79 -2.39 10.59
N SER A 195 -9.53 -1.99 9.36
CA SER A 195 -9.09 -2.92 8.32
C SER A 195 -7.59 -3.16 8.42
N GLN A 196 -7.16 -4.38 8.20
CA GLN A 196 -5.75 -4.76 8.11
C GLN A 196 -5.46 -5.36 6.74
N THR A 197 -4.33 -4.97 6.17
CA THR A 197 -3.70 -5.68 5.05
C THR A 197 -2.37 -6.26 5.56
N VAL A 198 -2.24 -7.57 5.54
CA VAL A 198 -1.03 -8.30 5.94
C VAL A 198 -0.28 -8.70 4.67
N PHE A 199 1.01 -8.40 4.61
CA PHE A 199 1.89 -8.71 3.49
C PHE A 199 2.89 -9.78 3.90
N SER A 200 3.13 -10.76 3.03
CA SER A 200 4.13 -11.81 3.24
C SER A 200 4.68 -12.32 1.91
N ASP A 201 5.63 -13.26 1.99
CA ASP A 201 6.25 -13.89 0.82
C ASP A 201 6.84 -12.86 -0.15
N TYR A 202 7.74 -12.00 0.37
CA TYR A 202 8.42 -11.01 -0.46
C TYR A 202 9.41 -11.69 -1.42
N GLN A 203 9.24 -11.47 -2.72
CA GLN A 203 10.06 -12.04 -3.78
C GLN A 203 10.58 -10.96 -4.71
N GLU A 204 11.75 -11.20 -5.28
CA GLU A 204 12.37 -10.30 -6.25
C GLU A 204 11.82 -10.57 -7.66
N VAL A 205 11.33 -9.52 -8.32
CA VAL A 205 10.94 -9.54 -9.73
C VAL A 205 11.70 -8.43 -10.45
N GLN A 206 12.60 -8.80 -11.34
CA GLN A 206 13.44 -7.86 -12.10
C GLN A 206 14.18 -6.85 -11.20
N GLY A 207 14.60 -7.28 -9.99
CA GLY A 207 15.31 -6.47 -9.00
C GLY A 207 14.43 -5.47 -8.24
N ILE A 208 13.13 -5.71 -8.16
CA ILE A 208 12.17 -5.03 -7.29
C ILE A 208 11.51 -6.08 -6.41
N PHE A 209 11.43 -5.82 -5.11
CA PHE A 209 10.79 -6.72 -4.17
C PHE A 209 9.30 -6.43 -4.04
N PHE A 210 8.47 -7.45 -4.23
CA PHE A 210 7.02 -7.41 -4.09
C PHE A 210 6.55 -8.47 -3.10
N PRO A 211 5.49 -8.22 -2.30
CA PRO A 211 4.81 -9.28 -1.55
C PRO A 211 4.05 -10.19 -2.52
N PHE A 212 4.23 -11.50 -2.41
CA PHE A 212 3.49 -12.49 -3.20
C PHE A 212 2.27 -13.05 -2.46
N SER A 213 2.04 -12.61 -1.23
CA SER A 213 0.84 -12.91 -0.47
C SER A 213 0.33 -11.65 0.23
N MET A 214 -0.98 -11.41 0.10
CA MET A 214 -1.66 -10.28 0.72
C MET A 214 -2.97 -10.75 1.33
N THR A 215 -3.12 -10.63 2.65
CA THR A 215 -4.36 -10.98 3.35
C THR A 215 -5.08 -9.72 3.78
N GLN A 216 -6.31 -9.56 3.34
CA GLN A 216 -7.20 -8.48 3.78
C GLN A 216 -8.16 -9.02 4.85
N LYS A 217 -8.23 -8.35 5.99
CA LYS A 217 -9.08 -8.73 7.12
C LYS A 217 -9.53 -7.51 7.94
N LEU A 218 -10.55 -7.69 8.75
CA LEU A 218 -10.76 -6.81 9.90
C LEU A 218 -9.73 -7.15 10.98
N LYS A 219 -9.34 -6.17 11.79
CA LYS A 219 -8.46 -6.42 12.93
C LYS A 219 -9.11 -7.50 13.82
N ASP A 220 -8.31 -8.47 14.20
CA ASP A 220 -8.73 -9.65 15.01
C ASP A 220 -9.76 -10.57 14.33
N GLY A 221 -10.04 -10.36 13.03
CA GLY A 221 -10.94 -11.20 12.24
C GLY A 221 -10.23 -12.17 11.31
N GLU A 222 -11.00 -13.07 10.70
CA GLU A 222 -10.54 -13.88 9.58
C GLU A 222 -10.41 -13.03 8.33
N GLY A 223 -9.50 -13.41 7.44
CA GLY A 223 -9.19 -12.65 6.24
C GLY A 223 -9.28 -13.47 4.96
N GLN A 224 -9.24 -12.76 3.86
CA GLN A 224 -9.15 -13.31 2.52
C GLN A 224 -7.74 -13.08 1.97
N THR A 225 -7.07 -14.19 1.61
CA THR A 225 -5.69 -14.12 1.10
C THR A 225 -5.69 -14.16 -0.42
N ILE A 226 -5.02 -13.16 -0.99
CA ILE A 226 -4.71 -13.07 -2.42
C ILE A 226 -3.26 -13.55 -2.58
N VAL A 227 -3.05 -14.56 -3.42
CA VAL A 227 -1.72 -15.10 -3.75
C VAL A 227 -1.37 -14.67 -5.15
N PHE A 228 -0.27 -13.93 -5.29
CA PHE A 228 0.24 -13.47 -6.58
C PHE A 228 0.97 -14.62 -7.28
N GLU A 229 0.73 -14.78 -8.58
CA GLU A 229 1.34 -15.82 -9.41
C GLU A 229 2.42 -15.25 -10.34
N SER A 230 2.19 -14.01 -10.82
CA SER A 230 3.17 -13.32 -11.64
C SER A 230 3.01 -11.81 -11.55
N ILE A 231 4.13 -11.11 -11.70
CA ILE A 231 4.21 -9.65 -11.77
C ILE A 231 5.04 -9.30 -13.00
N GLU A 232 4.46 -8.52 -13.91
CA GLU A 232 5.12 -8.03 -15.11
C GLU A 232 5.12 -6.51 -15.12
N MET A 233 6.24 -5.92 -15.54
CA MET A 233 6.42 -4.47 -15.52
C MET A 233 6.67 -3.93 -16.92
N ASN A 234 6.31 -2.65 -17.12
CA ASN A 234 6.59 -1.90 -18.34
C ASN A 234 5.94 -2.46 -19.62
N LYS A 235 4.81 -3.18 -19.48
CA LYS A 235 3.98 -3.54 -20.64
C LYS A 235 3.20 -2.32 -21.14
N ALA A 236 3.02 -2.23 -22.44
CA ALA A 236 2.15 -1.22 -23.05
C ALA A 236 0.69 -1.66 -23.03
N TYR A 237 -0.20 -0.72 -22.73
CA TYR A 237 -1.64 -0.95 -22.74
C TYR A 237 -2.34 0.16 -23.52
N GLU A 238 -3.33 -0.24 -24.32
CA GLU A 238 -4.22 0.70 -24.99
C GLU A 238 -5.16 1.37 -23.98
N ASP A 239 -5.52 2.61 -24.22
CA ASP A 239 -6.42 3.38 -23.34
C ASP A 239 -7.78 2.71 -23.16
N SER A 240 -8.25 1.99 -24.19
CA SER A 240 -9.51 1.25 -24.18
C SER A 240 -9.60 0.20 -23.07
N VAL A 241 -8.46 -0.30 -22.56
CA VAL A 241 -8.42 -1.29 -21.46
C VAL A 241 -9.07 -0.76 -20.18
N PHE A 242 -8.95 0.55 -19.94
CA PHE A 242 -9.39 1.21 -18.70
C PHE A 242 -10.75 1.91 -18.83
N LYS A 243 -11.19 2.17 -20.06
CA LYS A 243 -12.42 2.92 -20.34
C LYS A 243 -13.67 2.16 -19.93
N PHE A 244 -14.69 2.92 -19.57
CA PHE A 244 -16.03 2.37 -19.36
C PHE A 244 -16.53 1.72 -20.65
N PRO A 245 -17.02 0.47 -20.63
CA PRO A 245 -17.48 -0.23 -21.81
C PRO A 245 -18.60 0.51 -22.52
N GLY A 246 -18.43 0.77 -23.83
CA GLY A 246 -19.40 1.46 -24.66
C GLY A 246 -19.13 2.95 -24.87
N GLU A 247 -17.98 3.44 -24.41
CA GLU A 247 -17.46 4.80 -24.70
C GLU A 247 -16.28 4.78 -25.66
#